data_fd332711ebbc43b68c38b671c1c5c3ca
#
_entry.id   fd332711ebbc43b68c38b671c1c5c3ca
#
_cell.length_a   1.000
_cell.length_b   1.000
_cell.length_c   1.000
_cell.angle_alpha   90.00
_cell.angle_beta   90.00
_cell.angle_gamma   90.00
#
_symmetry.space_group_name_H-M   'P 1'
#
loop_
_entity.id
_entity.type
_entity.pdbx_description
1 polymer ?
#
loop_
_entity_poly.entity_id
_entity_poly.type
_entity_poly.pdbx_seq_one_letter_code
_entity_poly.pdbx_strand_id
1 'polypeptide(L)'
;MLVIGAGVAGLAAIGTAQSMGAIVRAFDVRPEVAEQIESMGAEFLMLDFESDGTGEGGYAKPASKEFIKKEMELFRKQAPEIDIVITTALIPGMPAPKLWPKEIVELMKPGSVIVLSLIHISEPTRRVRI
;
A
#
# COMPACT_ATOMS: atom_id res chain seq x y z
N MET A 1 7.40 -8.45 -2.83
CA MET A 1 6.62 -7.42 -3.52
C MET A 1 5.54 -6.87 -2.58
N LEU A 2 5.33 -5.58 -2.57
CA LEU A 2 4.30 -4.95 -1.75
C LEU A 2 3.27 -4.27 -2.65
N VAL A 3 2.00 -4.55 -2.43
CA VAL A 3 0.88 -3.88 -3.10
C VAL A 3 0.14 -3.02 -2.07
N ILE A 4 0.03 -1.74 -2.34
CA ILE A 4 -0.69 -0.80 -1.49
C ILE A 4 -2.01 -0.44 -2.17
N GLY A 5 -3.10 -0.84 -1.54
CA GLY A 5 -4.44 -0.71 -2.09
C GLY A 5 -4.92 -2.02 -2.71
N ALA A 6 -5.98 -2.57 -2.14
CA ALA A 6 -6.54 -3.87 -2.57
C ALA A 6 -7.93 -3.71 -3.21
N GLY A 7 -8.08 -2.69 -4.03
CA GLY A 7 -9.21 -2.57 -4.93
C GLY A 7 -9.05 -3.48 -6.14
N VAL A 8 -9.82 -3.24 -7.19
CA VAL A 8 -9.78 -4.08 -8.40
C VAL A 8 -8.38 -4.15 -8.99
N ALA A 9 -7.70 -3.02 -9.12
CA ALA A 9 -6.36 -2.98 -9.69
C ALA A 9 -5.32 -3.66 -8.77
N GLY A 10 -5.41 -3.42 -7.46
CA GLY A 10 -4.50 -4.04 -6.49
C GLY A 10 -4.65 -5.55 -6.43
N LEU A 11 -5.87 -6.05 -6.40
CA LEU A 11 -6.14 -7.49 -6.42
C LEU A 11 -5.65 -8.14 -7.72
N ALA A 12 -5.81 -7.48 -8.85
CA ALA A 12 -5.28 -7.95 -10.12
C ALA A 12 -3.75 -8.04 -10.10
N ALA A 13 -3.09 -7.04 -9.53
CA ALA A 13 -1.64 -7.04 -9.37
C ALA A 13 -1.17 -8.20 -8.46
N ILE A 14 -1.88 -8.42 -7.34
CA ILE A 14 -1.58 -9.53 -6.42
C ILE A 14 -1.68 -10.87 -7.15
N GLY A 15 -2.78 -11.11 -7.86
CA GLY A 15 -2.99 -12.37 -8.57
C GLY A 15 -1.94 -12.62 -9.64
N THR A 16 -1.60 -11.60 -10.41
CA THR A 16 -0.57 -11.69 -11.44
C THR A 16 0.81 -11.99 -10.83
N ALA A 17 1.17 -11.27 -9.80
CA ALA A 17 2.47 -11.47 -9.14
C ALA A 17 2.59 -12.85 -8.50
N GLN A 18 1.53 -13.32 -7.86
CA GLN A 18 1.48 -14.67 -7.29
C GLN A 18 1.68 -15.74 -8.37
N SER A 19 1.01 -15.58 -9.51
CA SER A 19 1.16 -16.54 -10.60
C SER A 19 2.56 -16.55 -11.21
N MET A 20 3.31 -15.47 -11.03
CA MET A 20 4.71 -15.37 -11.47
C MET A 20 5.71 -15.83 -10.40
N GLY A 21 5.23 -16.30 -9.26
CA GLY A 21 6.08 -16.83 -8.20
C GLY A 21 6.58 -15.80 -7.19
N ALA A 22 6.06 -14.58 -7.21
CA ALA A 22 6.47 -13.56 -6.24
C ALA A 22 5.88 -13.83 -4.86
N ILE A 23 6.64 -13.46 -3.82
CA ILE A 23 6.11 -13.39 -2.46
C ILE A 23 5.43 -12.03 -2.32
N VAL A 24 4.12 -12.03 -2.19
CA VAL A 24 3.33 -10.80 -2.20
C VAL A 24 2.82 -10.47 -0.80
N ARG A 25 3.06 -9.24 -0.39
CA ARG A 25 2.44 -8.63 0.79
C ARG A 25 1.52 -7.52 0.29
N ALA A 26 0.43 -7.31 0.99
CA ALA A 26 -0.53 -6.27 0.60
C ALA A 26 -1.00 -5.48 1.81
N PHE A 27 -1.24 -4.21 1.59
CA PHE A 27 -1.77 -3.30 2.60
C PHE A 27 -3.00 -2.59 2.06
N ASP A 28 -4.02 -2.48 2.90
CA ASP A 28 -5.19 -1.65 2.64
C ASP A 28 -5.70 -1.08 3.96
N VAL A 29 -6.28 0.10 3.91
CA VAL A 29 -6.85 0.74 5.10
C VAL A 29 -8.13 0.06 5.55
N ARG A 30 -8.78 -0.71 4.69
CA ARG A 30 -10.02 -1.41 4.96
C ARG A 30 -9.73 -2.83 5.44
N PRO A 31 -10.04 -3.16 6.70
CA PRO A 31 -9.78 -4.50 7.21
C PRO A 31 -10.58 -5.60 6.54
N GLU A 32 -11.73 -5.28 5.96
CA GLU A 32 -12.59 -6.27 5.30
C GLU A 32 -11.98 -6.86 4.02
N VAL A 33 -10.95 -6.25 3.45
CA VAL A 33 -10.27 -6.81 2.27
C VAL A 33 -9.21 -7.86 2.62
N ALA A 34 -8.91 -8.02 3.90
CA ALA A 34 -7.90 -8.99 4.37
C ALA A 34 -8.18 -10.39 3.87
N GLU A 35 -9.43 -10.84 3.96
CA GLU A 35 -9.84 -12.16 3.53
C GLU A 35 -9.61 -12.37 2.02
N GLN A 36 -9.91 -11.37 1.22
CA GLN A 36 -9.68 -11.42 -0.22
C GLN A 36 -8.19 -11.52 -0.56
N ILE A 37 -7.37 -10.75 0.15
CA ILE A 37 -5.92 -10.77 -0.03
C ILE A 37 -5.34 -12.13 0.34
N GLU A 38 -5.73 -12.66 1.48
CA GLU A 38 -5.25 -13.95 1.97
C GLU A 38 -5.73 -15.11 1.08
N SER A 39 -6.94 -15.02 0.55
CA SER A 39 -7.47 -16.03 -0.36
C SER A 39 -6.69 -16.12 -1.66
N MET A 40 -5.98 -15.07 -2.03
CA MET A 40 -5.11 -15.05 -3.21
C MET A 40 -3.68 -15.50 -2.92
N GLY A 41 -3.39 -15.89 -1.68
CA GLY A 41 -2.07 -16.35 -1.27
C GLY A 41 -1.10 -15.25 -0.85
N ALA A 42 -1.56 -14.02 -0.72
CA ALA A 42 -0.74 -12.90 -0.25
C ALA A 42 -0.88 -12.70 1.26
N GLU A 43 0.14 -12.11 1.86
CA GLU A 43 0.10 -11.74 3.27
C GLU A 43 -0.52 -10.36 3.42
N PHE A 44 -1.53 -10.25 4.26
CA PHE A 44 -2.13 -8.97 4.61
C PHE A 44 -1.36 -8.32 5.76
N LEU A 45 -0.88 -7.10 5.53
CA LEU A 45 -0.19 -6.33 6.55
C LEU A 45 -1.20 -5.52 7.34
N MET A 46 -1.36 -5.86 8.61
CA MET A 46 -2.25 -5.14 9.51
C MET A 46 -1.51 -4.01 10.22
N LEU A 47 -2.18 -2.87 10.33
CA LEU A 47 -1.73 -1.84 11.24
C LEU A 47 -2.11 -2.24 12.66
N ASP A 48 -1.13 -2.19 13.55
CA ASP A 48 -1.34 -2.34 14.97
C ASP A 48 -1.90 -1.03 15.52
N PHE A 49 -3.15 -0.77 15.21
CA PHE A 49 -3.83 0.43 15.62
C PHE A 49 -5.02 0.06 16.50
N GLU A 50 -4.83 0.24 17.80
CA GLU A 50 -5.95 0.20 18.73
C GLU A 50 -6.71 1.51 18.58
N SER A 51 -7.65 1.52 17.66
CA SER A 51 -8.62 2.58 17.64
C SER A 51 -9.58 2.34 18.81
N ASP A 52 -9.55 3.22 19.79
CA ASP A 52 -10.52 3.21 20.87
C ASP A 52 -11.92 3.52 20.34
N GLY A 53 -12.51 2.52 19.72
CA GLY A 53 -13.92 2.49 19.39
C GLY A 53 -14.50 3.70 18.65
N THR A 54 -13.70 4.43 17.95
CA THR A 54 -14.10 5.75 17.56
C THR A 54 -14.48 5.92 16.11
N GLY A 55 -14.48 4.87 15.37
CA GLY A 55 -14.95 4.96 14.00
C GLY A 55 -16.27 4.22 13.86
N GLU A 56 -17.22 4.79 13.18
CA GLU A 56 -18.30 4.01 12.61
C GLU A 56 -17.68 2.92 11.74
N GLY A 57 -17.78 1.66 12.17
CA GLY A 57 -17.14 0.56 11.48
C GLY A 57 -15.82 0.07 12.09
N GLY A 58 -15.35 0.63 13.22
CA GLY A 58 -14.28 0.06 14.02
C GLY A 58 -12.86 0.36 13.56
N TYR A 59 -12.63 1.33 12.69
CA TYR A 59 -11.29 1.73 12.30
C TYR A 59 -11.12 3.24 12.32
N ALA A 60 -9.89 3.67 12.60
CA ALA A 60 -9.53 5.06 12.62
C ALA A 60 -9.69 5.69 11.23
N LYS A 61 -10.03 6.97 11.21
CA LYS A 61 -10.08 7.71 9.95
C LYS A 61 -8.69 7.72 9.32
N PRO A 62 -8.56 7.38 8.03
CA PRO A 62 -7.26 7.34 7.36
C PRO A 62 -6.51 8.68 7.38
N ALA A 63 -7.20 9.77 7.69
CA ALA A 63 -6.61 11.10 7.76
C ALA A 63 -6.07 11.48 9.15
N SER A 64 -6.21 10.62 10.16
CA SER A 64 -5.69 10.93 11.48
C SER A 64 -4.16 10.89 11.49
N LYS A 65 -3.54 11.79 12.26
CA LYS A 65 -2.08 11.84 12.37
C LYS A 65 -1.51 10.55 12.94
N GLU A 66 -2.20 9.94 13.89
CA GLU A 66 -1.79 8.68 14.49
C GLU A 66 -1.83 7.53 13.48
N PHE A 67 -2.85 7.48 12.65
CA PHE A 67 -2.97 6.49 11.59
C PHE A 67 -1.83 6.62 10.58
N ILE A 68 -1.56 7.84 10.11
CA ILE A 68 -0.49 8.10 9.15
C ILE A 68 0.87 7.73 9.75
N LYS A 69 1.09 8.04 11.01
CA LYS A 69 2.33 7.69 11.70
C LYS A 69 2.55 6.18 11.75
N LYS A 70 1.51 5.42 12.12
CA LYS A 70 1.56 3.96 12.17
C LYS A 70 1.78 3.36 10.80
N GLU A 71 1.10 3.88 9.79
CA GLU A 71 1.26 3.48 8.41
C GLU A 71 2.69 3.69 7.92
N MET A 72 3.27 4.84 8.20
CA MET A 72 4.66 5.13 7.83
C MET A 72 5.65 4.22 8.55
N GLU A 73 5.42 3.91 9.82
CA GLU A 73 6.23 2.96 10.56
C GLU A 73 6.19 1.56 9.93
N LEU A 74 5.00 1.12 9.53
CA LEU A 74 4.82 -0.15 8.84
C LEU A 74 5.62 -0.17 7.54
N PHE A 75 5.52 0.87 6.74
CA PHE A 75 6.22 0.95 5.46
C PHE A 75 7.74 1.01 5.64
N ARG A 76 8.22 1.69 6.65
CA ARG A 76 9.65 1.71 6.97
C ARG A 76 10.19 0.33 7.29
N LYS A 77 9.42 -0.48 7.99
CA LYS A 77 9.80 -1.86 8.30
C LYS A 77 9.82 -2.74 7.05
N GLN A 78 8.93 -2.48 6.12
CA GLN A 78 8.82 -3.27 4.89
C GLN A 78 9.86 -2.90 3.84
N ALA A 79 10.21 -1.63 3.74
CA ALA A 79 11.04 -1.11 2.66
C ALA A 79 12.35 -1.87 2.42
N PRO A 80 13.15 -2.23 3.43
CA PRO A 80 14.40 -2.96 3.21
C PRO A 80 14.23 -4.37 2.65
N GLU A 81 13.05 -4.95 2.79
CA GLU A 81 12.76 -6.33 2.36
C GLU A 81 12.03 -6.39 1.02
N ILE A 82 11.58 -5.25 0.51
CA ILE A 82 10.71 -5.20 -0.67
C ILE A 82 11.53 -4.83 -1.91
N ASP A 83 11.32 -5.56 -2.98
CA ASP A 83 11.97 -5.32 -4.27
C ASP A 83 11.07 -4.51 -5.22
N ILE A 84 9.77 -4.70 -5.13
CA ILE A 84 8.79 -4.05 -6.00
C ILE A 84 7.64 -3.52 -5.14
N VAL A 85 7.29 -2.26 -5.33
CA VAL A 85 6.13 -1.64 -4.71
C VAL A 85 5.16 -1.20 -5.81
N ILE A 86 3.90 -1.59 -5.67
CA ILE A 86 2.83 -1.11 -6.55
C ILE A 86 1.80 -0.40 -5.68
N THR A 87 1.55 0.86 -5.96
CA THR A 87 0.50 1.59 -5.26
C THR A 87 -0.69 1.80 -6.18
N THR A 88 -1.85 1.36 -5.73
CA THR A 88 -3.12 1.56 -6.42
C THR A 88 -4.12 2.32 -5.56
N ALA A 89 -3.67 2.82 -4.42
CA ALA A 89 -4.54 3.52 -3.50
C ALA A 89 -5.02 4.84 -4.09
N LEU A 90 -6.33 4.99 -4.17
CA LEU A 90 -6.99 6.19 -4.67
C LEU A 90 -8.06 6.62 -3.67
N ILE A 91 -8.02 7.89 -3.30
CA ILE A 91 -9.10 8.50 -2.53
C ILE A 91 -9.83 9.44 -3.48
N PRO A 92 -11.07 9.14 -3.86
CA PRO A 92 -11.83 9.97 -4.80
C PRO A 92 -11.96 11.41 -4.28
N GLY A 93 -11.68 12.38 -5.15
CA GLY A 93 -11.84 13.80 -4.83
C GLY A 93 -10.74 14.40 -3.96
N MET A 94 -9.72 13.65 -3.63
CA MET A 94 -8.57 14.14 -2.85
C MET A 94 -7.26 13.93 -3.60
N PRO A 95 -6.22 14.74 -3.34
CA PRO A 95 -4.90 14.48 -3.89
C PRO A 95 -4.45 13.08 -3.49
N ALA A 96 -3.73 12.43 -4.38
CA ALA A 96 -3.17 11.11 -4.09
C ALA A 96 -2.30 11.17 -2.84
N PRO A 97 -2.53 10.30 -1.85
CA PRO A 97 -1.73 10.33 -0.64
C PRO A 97 -0.28 9.97 -0.96
N LYS A 98 0.65 10.69 -0.33
CA LYS A 98 2.07 10.36 -0.42
C LYS A 98 2.37 9.17 0.46
N LEU A 99 2.03 7.99 -0.01
CA LEU A 99 2.17 6.75 0.75
C LEU A 99 3.60 6.25 0.81
N TRP A 100 4.42 6.65 -0.15
CA TRP A 100 5.80 6.17 -0.22
C TRP A 100 6.75 7.36 -0.42
N PRO A 101 7.02 8.11 0.67
CA PRO A 101 7.86 9.30 0.57
C PRO A 101 9.33 8.96 0.32
N LYS A 102 10.10 9.97 -0.05
CA LYS A 102 11.51 9.84 -0.36
C LYS A 102 12.32 9.13 0.73
N GLU A 103 12.05 9.41 2.00
CA GLU A 103 12.76 8.79 3.11
C GLU A 103 12.59 7.27 3.16
N ILE A 104 11.42 6.78 2.73
CA ILE A 104 11.16 5.33 2.66
C ILE A 104 11.82 4.74 1.41
N VAL A 105 11.79 5.47 0.30
CA VAL A 105 12.48 5.08 -0.92
C VAL A 105 13.96 4.81 -0.66
N GLU A 106 14.60 5.67 0.13
CA GLU A 106 16.02 5.53 0.48
C GLU A 106 16.34 4.28 1.30
N LEU A 107 15.33 3.71 1.97
CA LEU A 107 15.49 2.46 2.71
C LEU A 107 15.40 1.22 1.83
N MET A 108 14.94 1.36 0.60
CA MET A 108 14.80 0.23 -0.32
C MET A 108 16.16 -0.20 -0.88
N LYS A 109 16.23 -1.46 -1.29
CA LYS A 109 17.44 -1.99 -1.92
C LYS A 109 17.71 -1.30 -3.25
N PRO A 110 18.97 -1.07 -3.63
CA PRO A 110 19.30 -0.58 -4.96
C PRO A 110 18.72 -1.48 -6.05
N GLY A 111 18.15 -0.87 -7.09
CA GLY A 111 17.50 -1.60 -8.17
C GLY A 111 16.04 -1.92 -7.94
N SER A 112 15.48 -1.56 -6.79
CA SER A 112 14.05 -1.73 -6.52
C SER A 112 13.20 -0.86 -7.44
N VAL A 113 11.96 -1.29 -7.67
CA VAL A 113 11.03 -0.62 -8.59
C VAL A 113 9.77 -0.19 -7.84
N ILE A 114 9.33 1.02 -8.09
CA ILE A 114 8.07 1.54 -7.59
C ILE A 114 7.17 1.88 -8.78
N VAL A 115 5.98 1.30 -8.77
CA VAL A 115 4.96 1.59 -9.77
C VAL A 115 3.82 2.33 -9.09
N LEU A 116 3.60 3.55 -9.52
CA LEU A 116 2.49 4.36 -9.04
C LEU A 116 1.36 4.30 -10.06
N SER A 117 0.31 3.59 -9.72
CA SER A 117 -0.89 3.52 -10.55
C SER A 117 -1.88 4.58 -10.05
N LEU A 118 -1.56 5.83 -10.32
CA LEU A 118 -2.42 6.94 -10.00
C LEU A 118 -3.12 7.39 -11.26
N ILE A 119 -4.44 7.28 -11.28
CA ILE A 119 -5.24 7.86 -12.35
C ILE A 119 -5.33 9.36 -12.09
N HIS A 120 -4.28 10.08 -12.43
CA HIS A 120 -4.30 11.53 -12.43
C HIS A 120 -4.41 12.00 -13.87
N ILE A 121 -5.55 12.54 -14.18
CA ILE A 121 -5.87 13.01 -15.52
C ILE A 121 -5.11 14.30 -15.87
N SER A 122 -4.50 14.96 -14.89
CA SER A 122 -3.96 16.30 -15.07
C SER A 122 -2.45 16.43 -15.14
N GLU A 123 -1.71 15.35 -14.97
CA GLU A 123 -0.25 15.42 -15.04
C GLU A 123 0.36 14.27 -15.83
N PRO A 124 1.41 14.58 -16.63
CA PRO A 124 2.12 13.52 -17.31
C PRO A 124 2.74 12.57 -16.28
N THR A 125 2.61 11.30 -16.54
CA THR A 125 3.11 10.23 -15.70
C THR A 125 4.62 10.39 -15.52
N ARG A 126 5.05 10.79 -14.34
CA ARG A 126 6.46 10.75 -14.00
C ARG A 126 6.82 9.33 -13.59
N ARG A 127 7.65 8.71 -14.39
CA ARG A 127 8.30 7.47 -13.97
C ARG A 127 9.44 7.83 -13.04
N VAL A 128 9.29 7.47 -11.78
CA VAL A 128 10.40 7.60 -10.84
C VAL A 128 11.17 6.28 -10.89
N ARG A 129 12.38 6.34 -11.44
CA ARG A 129 13.33 5.24 -11.33
C ARG A 129 14.20 5.50 -10.12
N ILE A 130 14.28 4.51 -9.29
CA ILE A 130 15.20 4.51 -8.16
C ILE A 130 16.53 3.91 -8.59
#